data_adb29088af1da55a0bc3f9efca491c9b
#
_entry.id   adb29088af1da55a0bc3f9efca491c9b
#
_cell.length_a   1.000
_cell.length_b   1.000
_cell.length_c   1.000
_cell.angle_alpha   90.00
_cell.angle_beta   90.00
_cell.angle_gamma   90.00
#
_symmetry.space_group_name_H-M   'P 1'
#
loop_
_entity.id
_entity.type
_entity.pdbx_description
1 polymer ?
#
loop_
_entity_poly.entity_id
_entity_poly.type
_entity_poly.pdbx_seq_one_letter_code
_entity_poly.pdbx_strand_id
1 'polypeptide(L)'
;MPIMSFGSQNINIITNKKAMTIRKLWKTPLKVGDRLHCYWNLASKEKKKIFEAEVLDVKTITFKELKNNDKLAQEEGYEDSNEMVREFKKMYPNGISDDDLFQVIYFEKLDINKWKGEKIDQKEMITQRADILFDTGKYDKSALCYNAALKIDPNDVYLLNKKGDNLSRLDRFDEAIECYDKALKIEGDNEYIWNNKAIAMLNSGNIEEALEASDGALNANPNNPVVLYWRGFILEILAEFDKALEVYDKLITIDDSNPEVWNARGNVLTDMERPEEALESYDKALELCLEDSEIDATAQNRKGNALLDLGRFEEAIECYDNAIELEPKNTSFLLNKGVVLMELDRFAEAEILFTKVLAIDPSNDDARVLKMECLENM
;
A
#
# COMPACT_ATOMS: atom_id res chain seq x y z
N MET A 1 3.24 4.76 16.86
CA MET A 1 4.40 5.27 17.67
C MET A 1 5.58 4.33 17.49
N PRO A 2 6.79 4.84 17.26
CA PRO A 2 7.95 3.96 17.17
C PRO A 2 8.25 3.27 18.51
N ILE A 3 8.52 1.97 18.45
CA ILE A 3 8.88 1.17 19.63
C ILE A 3 10.39 0.96 19.63
N MET A 4 11.05 1.32 20.73
CA MET A 4 12.45 1.02 20.96
C MET A 4 12.58 -0.14 21.93
N SER A 5 13.37 -1.14 21.55
CA SER A 5 13.73 -2.27 22.40
C SER A 5 15.19 -2.14 22.82
N PHE A 6 15.43 -2.18 24.12
CA PHE A 6 16.77 -2.20 24.68
C PHE A 6 17.12 -3.64 25.09
N GLY A 7 18.27 -4.13 24.66
CA GLY A 7 18.85 -5.37 25.16
C GLY A 7 19.37 -5.21 26.61
N SER A 8 19.77 -6.32 27.25
CA SER A 8 20.22 -6.35 28.64
C SER A 8 21.41 -5.43 28.96
N GLN A 9 22.19 -5.05 27.98
CA GLN A 9 23.37 -4.22 28.13
C GLN A 9 23.12 -2.70 28.16
N ASN A 10 21.92 -2.24 27.75
CA ASN A 10 21.58 -0.82 27.66
C ASN A 10 20.84 -0.24 28.88
N ILE A 11 20.86 -0.95 30.01
CA ILE A 11 20.20 -0.49 31.27
C ILE A 11 20.76 0.84 31.80
N ASN A 12 22.04 1.10 31.59
CA ASN A 12 22.72 2.30 32.11
C ASN A 12 22.20 3.61 31.48
N ILE A 13 21.59 3.53 30.30
CA ILE A 13 20.99 4.69 29.60
C ILE A 13 19.77 5.23 30.32
N ILE A 14 19.14 4.42 31.20
CA ILE A 14 17.85 4.71 31.84
C ILE A 14 17.98 5.66 33.06
N THR A 15 19.17 5.84 33.59
CA THR A 15 19.36 6.55 34.88
C THR A 15 19.55 8.07 34.74
N ASN A 16 19.85 8.59 33.56
CA ASN A 16 20.08 10.00 33.36
C ASN A 16 18.79 10.73 32.88
N LYS A 17 18.67 12.02 33.25
CA LYS A 17 17.52 12.86 32.84
C LYS A 17 17.43 13.07 31.33
N LYS A 18 18.55 13.01 30.64
CA LYS A 18 18.63 13.00 29.15
C LYS A 18 19.30 11.69 28.76
N ALA A 19 18.62 10.92 27.95
CA ALA A 19 19.14 9.69 27.40
C ALA A 19 19.32 9.84 25.88
N MET A 20 20.23 9.08 25.34
CA MET A 20 20.54 9.06 23.91
C MET A 20 20.56 7.62 23.43
N THR A 21 20.20 7.39 22.20
CA THR A 21 20.35 6.11 21.54
C THR A 21 20.68 6.27 20.06
N ILE A 22 21.37 5.29 19.54
CA ILE A 22 21.81 5.24 18.16
C ILE A 22 21.14 4.06 17.46
N ARG A 23 20.65 4.27 16.24
CA ARG A 23 20.11 3.21 15.40
C ARG A 23 20.44 3.43 13.94
N LYS A 24 20.59 2.34 13.19
CA LYS A 24 20.69 2.41 11.73
C LYS A 24 19.40 3.03 11.17
N LEU A 25 19.55 3.89 10.15
CA LEU A 25 18.43 4.58 9.53
C LEU A 25 17.51 3.55 8.84
N TRP A 26 16.23 3.56 9.20
CA TRP A 26 15.21 2.70 8.63
C TRP A 26 14.29 3.53 7.71
N LYS A 27 13.36 2.86 7.01
CA LYS A 27 12.46 3.49 6.03
C LYS A 27 11.74 4.75 6.54
N THR A 28 11.49 4.85 7.85
CA THR A 28 10.84 6.02 8.45
C THR A 28 11.74 6.58 9.55
N PRO A 29 12.50 7.65 9.29
CA PRO A 29 13.34 8.30 10.31
C PRO A 29 12.48 8.99 11.37
N LEU A 30 12.94 8.97 12.63
CA LEU A 30 12.31 9.71 13.72
C LEU A 30 12.51 11.21 13.56
N LYS A 31 11.58 11.99 14.10
CA LYS A 31 11.58 13.46 14.09
C LYS A 31 11.47 13.98 15.52
N VAL A 32 11.90 15.23 15.71
CA VAL A 32 11.66 15.97 16.97
C VAL A 32 10.18 16.03 17.27
N GLY A 33 9.81 15.78 18.52
CA GLY A 33 8.42 15.71 18.96
C GLY A 33 7.79 14.32 18.89
N ASP A 34 8.43 13.34 18.24
CA ASP A 34 7.95 11.96 18.26
C ASP A 34 7.98 11.40 19.70
N ARG A 35 6.91 10.69 20.08
CA ARG A 35 6.86 9.98 21.35
C ARG A 35 7.35 8.55 21.19
N LEU A 36 8.23 8.12 22.08
CA LEU A 36 8.83 6.80 22.10
C LEU A 36 8.31 6.00 23.29
N HIS A 37 7.89 4.76 23.02
CA HIS A 37 7.60 3.78 24.05
C HIS A 37 8.82 2.85 24.21
N CYS A 38 9.46 2.90 25.35
CA CYS A 38 10.68 2.14 25.64
C CYS A 38 10.34 0.90 26.47
N TYR A 39 10.64 -0.27 25.93
CA TYR A 39 10.35 -1.56 26.57
C TYR A 39 11.63 -2.34 26.86
N TRP A 40 11.65 -2.99 28.03
CA TRP A 40 12.66 -3.97 28.38
C TRP A 40 12.34 -5.33 27.78
N ASN A 41 13.31 -5.91 27.08
CA ASN A 41 13.31 -7.31 26.62
C ASN A 41 12.02 -7.76 25.90
N LEU A 42 11.76 -7.21 24.72
CA LEU A 42 10.59 -7.55 23.87
C LEU A 42 10.46 -9.06 23.53
N ALA A 43 11.56 -9.82 23.62
CA ALA A 43 11.59 -11.24 23.32
C ALA A 43 11.17 -12.14 24.50
N SER A 44 11.10 -11.63 25.72
CA SER A 44 10.76 -12.42 26.93
C SER A 44 9.29 -12.32 27.31
N LYS A 45 8.82 -13.30 28.13
CA LYS A 45 7.46 -13.25 28.71
C LYS A 45 7.29 -12.12 29.75
N GLU A 46 8.39 -11.52 30.21
CA GLU A 46 8.43 -10.47 31.22
C GLU A 46 8.65 -9.07 30.64
N LYS A 47 7.88 -8.73 29.61
CA LYS A 47 7.94 -7.40 29.01
C LYS A 47 7.46 -6.35 29.98
N LYS A 48 8.34 -5.45 30.39
CA LYS A 48 7.96 -4.27 31.17
C LYS A 48 8.19 -3.02 30.33
N LYS A 49 7.17 -2.19 30.18
CA LYS A 49 7.35 -0.81 29.71
C LYS A 49 8.22 -0.10 30.74
N ILE A 50 9.37 0.40 30.31
CA ILE A 50 10.34 1.02 31.20
C ILE A 50 9.98 2.50 31.37
N PHE A 51 9.75 3.21 30.28
CA PHE A 51 9.38 4.63 30.27
C PHE A 51 8.83 5.05 28.90
N GLU A 52 8.22 6.21 28.89
CA GLU A 52 7.96 6.99 27.69
C GLU A 52 8.99 8.09 27.56
N ALA A 53 9.27 8.46 26.33
CA ALA A 53 10.20 9.52 26.03
C ALA A 53 9.68 10.38 24.87
N GLU A 54 10.04 11.64 24.90
CA GLU A 54 9.83 12.57 23.80
C GLU A 54 11.16 12.84 23.09
N VAL A 55 11.18 12.79 21.79
CA VAL A 55 12.37 13.05 20.98
C VAL A 55 12.66 14.53 21.00
N LEU A 56 13.81 14.91 21.54
CA LEU A 56 14.25 16.31 21.64
C LEU A 56 15.09 16.74 20.45
N ASP A 57 15.92 15.84 19.94
CA ASP A 57 16.79 16.09 18.78
C ASP A 57 17.09 14.80 18.04
N VAL A 58 17.31 14.90 16.74
CA VAL A 58 17.69 13.77 15.88
C VAL A 58 18.78 14.20 14.94
N LYS A 59 19.96 13.56 15.05
CA LYS A 59 21.07 13.78 14.16
C LYS A 59 21.32 12.55 13.31
N THR A 60 21.54 12.73 12.03
CA THR A 60 21.96 11.66 11.12
C THR A 60 23.45 11.74 10.91
N ILE A 61 24.16 10.64 11.15
CA ILE A 61 25.61 10.53 11.01
C ILE A 61 25.95 9.26 10.24
N THR A 62 27.10 9.24 9.59
CA THR A 62 27.66 8.04 8.95
C THR A 62 28.31 7.12 9.98
N PHE A 63 28.48 5.84 9.64
CA PHE A 63 29.24 4.91 10.51
C PHE A 63 30.70 5.34 10.63
N LYS A 64 31.25 5.97 9.60
CA LYS A 64 32.60 6.54 9.60
C LYS A 64 32.76 7.64 10.67
N GLU A 65 31.74 8.51 10.81
CA GLU A 65 31.74 9.55 11.85
C GLU A 65 31.52 8.96 13.23
N LEU A 66 30.62 7.96 13.34
CA LEU A 66 30.31 7.27 14.59
C LEU A 66 31.55 6.61 15.20
N LYS A 67 32.29 5.83 14.38
CA LYS A 67 33.44 5.04 14.86
C LYS A 67 34.67 5.85 15.31
N ASN A 68 34.67 7.16 15.07
CA ASN A 68 35.72 8.07 15.47
C ASN A 68 35.24 9.10 16.50
N ASN A 69 34.12 8.87 17.16
CA ASN A 69 33.52 9.83 18.07
C ASN A 69 33.43 9.28 19.50
N ASP A 70 34.57 9.39 20.23
CA ASP A 70 34.66 8.94 21.62
C ASP A 70 33.67 9.65 22.55
N LYS A 71 33.40 10.95 22.30
CA LYS A 71 32.42 11.70 23.07
C LYS A 71 31.03 11.09 22.94
N LEU A 72 30.61 10.75 21.73
CA LEU A 72 29.33 10.13 21.44
C LEU A 72 29.28 8.73 22.07
N ALA A 73 30.36 7.95 21.99
CA ALA A 73 30.45 6.65 22.60
C ALA A 73 30.28 6.72 24.13
N GLN A 74 30.91 7.67 24.78
CA GLN A 74 30.79 7.89 26.23
C GLN A 74 29.37 8.36 26.63
N GLU A 75 28.75 9.22 25.82
CA GLU A 75 27.35 9.63 26.02
C GLU A 75 26.37 8.43 25.90
N GLU A 76 26.69 7.40 25.07
CA GLU A 76 25.97 6.14 24.94
C GLU A 76 26.33 5.10 26.02
N GLY A 77 27.29 5.38 26.88
CA GLY A 77 27.69 4.50 27.99
C GLY A 77 28.78 3.50 27.65
N TYR A 78 29.50 3.69 26.55
CA TYR A 78 30.70 2.94 26.20
C TYR A 78 31.98 3.64 26.73
N GLU A 79 33.04 2.90 26.92
CA GLU A 79 34.33 3.48 27.35
C GLU A 79 34.92 4.38 26.26
N ASP A 80 34.88 3.92 25.01
CA ASP A 80 35.36 4.63 23.83
C ASP A 80 34.60 4.20 22.55
N SER A 81 34.92 4.84 21.44
CA SER A 81 34.33 4.51 20.14
C SER A 81 34.67 3.11 19.64
N ASN A 82 35.80 2.53 20.04
CA ASN A 82 36.18 1.16 19.65
C ASN A 82 35.30 0.12 20.35
N GLU A 83 34.97 0.33 21.61
CA GLU A 83 34.02 -0.53 22.33
C GLU A 83 32.64 -0.45 21.68
N MET A 84 32.14 0.74 21.41
CA MET A 84 30.89 0.98 20.70
C MET A 84 30.84 0.27 19.35
N VAL A 85 31.89 0.39 18.55
CA VAL A 85 32.01 -0.28 17.25
C VAL A 85 31.99 -1.80 17.37
N ARG A 86 32.61 -2.37 18.40
CA ARG A 86 32.55 -3.83 18.63
C ARG A 86 31.12 -4.30 18.90
N GLU A 87 30.36 -3.56 19.70
CA GLU A 87 28.96 -3.90 19.99
C GLU A 87 28.07 -3.72 18.76
N PHE A 88 28.25 -2.67 17.97
CA PHE A 88 27.54 -2.48 16.69
C PHE A 88 27.80 -3.64 15.72
N LYS A 89 29.04 -4.10 15.59
CA LYS A 89 29.36 -5.26 14.74
C LYS A 89 28.65 -6.54 15.18
N LYS A 90 28.39 -6.72 16.48
CA LYS A 90 27.59 -7.85 16.98
C LYS A 90 26.10 -7.71 16.61
N MET A 91 25.57 -6.50 16.64
CA MET A 91 24.17 -6.22 16.28
C MET A 91 23.88 -6.33 14.77
N TYR A 92 24.91 -6.11 13.96
CA TYR A 92 24.82 -6.14 12.48
C TYR A 92 25.76 -7.18 11.88
N PRO A 93 25.48 -8.48 12.02
CA PRO A 93 26.37 -9.58 11.60
C PRO A 93 26.63 -9.62 10.09
N ASN A 94 25.75 -9.01 9.29
CA ASN A 94 25.92 -8.91 7.84
C ASN A 94 26.88 -7.78 7.40
N GLY A 95 27.52 -7.12 8.37
CA GLY A 95 28.46 -6.02 8.14
C GLY A 95 27.80 -4.64 8.19
N ILE A 96 28.65 -3.64 8.37
CA ILE A 96 28.31 -2.21 8.36
C ILE A 96 29.35 -1.51 7.47
N SER A 97 28.86 -0.74 6.50
CA SER A 97 29.70 0.09 5.63
C SER A 97 29.95 1.45 6.28
N ASP A 98 31.06 2.10 5.91
CA ASP A 98 31.41 3.44 6.42
C ASP A 98 30.36 4.50 6.06
N ASP A 99 29.62 4.30 4.97
CA ASP A 99 28.58 5.20 4.47
C ASP A 99 27.19 4.87 5.01
N ASP A 100 27.03 3.79 5.79
CA ASP A 100 25.75 3.48 6.44
C ASP A 100 25.33 4.62 7.37
N LEU A 101 24.08 5.04 7.23
CA LEU A 101 23.52 6.15 8.00
C LEU A 101 22.86 5.67 9.30
N PHE A 102 23.15 6.38 10.38
CA PHE A 102 22.57 6.16 11.70
C PHE A 102 21.88 7.42 12.20
N GLN A 103 20.82 7.26 12.96
CA GLN A 103 20.19 8.34 13.71
C GLN A 103 20.68 8.33 15.16
N VAL A 104 21.25 9.44 15.60
CA VAL A 104 21.48 9.73 17.01
C VAL A 104 20.24 10.45 17.54
N ILE A 105 19.57 9.85 18.52
CA ILE A 105 18.28 10.32 18.99
C ILE A 105 18.44 10.77 20.44
N TYR A 106 18.30 12.07 20.65
CA TYR A 106 18.24 12.64 22.00
C TYR A 106 16.79 12.70 22.44
N PHE A 107 16.52 12.20 23.64
CA PHE A 107 15.17 12.19 24.18
C PHE A 107 15.14 12.52 25.66
N GLU A 108 14.05 13.08 26.13
CA GLU A 108 13.78 13.29 27.53
C GLU A 108 12.86 12.19 28.06
N LYS A 109 13.29 11.57 29.17
CA LYS A 109 12.45 10.61 29.89
C LYS A 109 11.29 11.35 30.52
N LEU A 110 10.07 11.01 30.12
CA LEU A 110 8.87 11.53 30.76
C LEU A 110 8.72 10.92 32.16
N ASP A 111 8.46 11.76 33.16
CA ASP A 111 8.41 11.33 34.58
C ASP A 111 7.26 10.34 34.79
N ILE A 112 7.62 9.08 35.04
CA ILE A 112 6.66 8.00 35.30
C ILE A 112 5.80 8.32 36.55
N ASN A 113 6.29 9.15 37.49
CA ASN A 113 5.53 9.49 38.68
C ASN A 113 4.36 10.45 38.43
N LYS A 114 4.37 11.20 37.33
CA LYS A 114 3.20 11.95 36.85
C LYS A 114 2.08 11.02 36.36
N TRP A 115 2.38 9.77 36.04
CA TRP A 115 1.48 8.77 35.50
C TRP A 115 0.91 7.79 36.51
N LYS A 116 1.24 7.92 37.80
CA LYS A 116 0.71 7.04 38.86
C LYS A 116 -0.81 7.15 39.08
N GLY A 117 -1.50 8.00 38.33
CA GLY A 117 -2.97 8.16 38.39
C GLY A 117 -3.74 7.54 37.26
N GLU A 118 -3.13 7.30 36.11
CA GLU A 118 -3.82 6.71 34.97
C GLU A 118 -3.40 5.24 34.83
N LYS A 119 -4.32 4.33 35.11
CA LYS A 119 -4.17 2.94 34.68
C LYS A 119 -3.98 2.97 33.16
N ILE A 120 -2.79 2.59 32.68
CA ILE A 120 -2.59 2.36 31.25
C ILE A 120 -3.66 1.37 30.84
N ASP A 121 -4.57 1.81 29.99
CA ASP A 121 -5.67 0.97 29.54
C ASP A 121 -5.08 -0.24 28.80
N GLN A 122 -5.26 -1.41 29.39
CA GLN A 122 -4.76 -2.66 28.81
C GLN A 122 -5.28 -2.84 27.38
N LYS A 123 -6.51 -2.41 27.10
CA LYS A 123 -7.11 -2.41 25.78
C LYS A 123 -6.30 -1.54 24.80
N GLU A 124 -5.98 -0.31 25.20
CA GLU A 124 -5.22 0.63 24.37
C GLU A 124 -3.83 0.09 24.02
N MET A 125 -3.10 -0.49 25.00
CA MET A 125 -1.80 -1.11 24.74
C MET A 125 -1.86 -2.28 23.75
N ILE A 126 -2.88 -3.13 23.87
CA ILE A 126 -3.07 -4.28 22.97
C ILE A 126 -3.45 -3.78 21.58
N THR A 127 -4.30 -2.76 21.49
CA THR A 127 -4.71 -2.11 20.22
C THR A 127 -3.52 -1.52 19.49
N GLN A 128 -2.73 -0.69 20.16
CA GLN A 128 -1.52 -0.10 19.54
C GLN A 128 -0.55 -1.18 19.02
N ARG A 129 -0.42 -2.29 19.75
CA ARG A 129 0.39 -3.41 19.29
C ARG A 129 -0.21 -4.08 18.06
N ALA A 130 -1.54 -4.22 18.01
CA ALA A 130 -2.23 -4.79 16.86
C ALA A 130 -2.00 -3.93 15.61
N ASP A 131 -2.15 -2.60 15.74
CA ASP A 131 -1.95 -1.64 14.66
C ASP A 131 -0.52 -1.70 14.10
N ILE A 132 0.49 -1.73 14.97
CA ILE A 132 1.90 -1.87 14.55
C ILE A 132 2.14 -3.20 13.81
N LEU A 133 1.53 -4.29 14.27
CA LEU A 133 1.66 -5.59 13.61
C LEU A 133 0.96 -5.60 12.25
N PHE A 134 -0.17 -4.92 12.14
CA PHE A 134 -0.89 -4.70 10.88
C PHE A 134 -0.03 -3.90 9.89
N ASP A 135 0.49 -2.74 10.30
CA ASP A 135 1.32 -1.86 9.45
C ASP A 135 2.64 -2.53 9.01
N THR A 136 3.10 -3.52 9.76
CA THR A 136 4.30 -4.31 9.41
C THR A 136 4.00 -5.60 8.66
N GLY A 137 2.74 -5.79 8.19
CA GLY A 137 2.30 -6.95 7.40
C GLY A 137 2.22 -8.27 8.18
N LYS A 138 2.23 -8.21 9.52
CA LYS A 138 2.14 -9.40 10.39
C LYS A 138 0.71 -9.70 10.79
N TYR A 139 -0.13 -9.90 9.79
CA TYR A 139 -1.59 -9.97 9.94
C TYR A 139 -2.08 -11.04 10.90
N ASP A 140 -1.52 -12.25 10.90
CA ASP A 140 -1.90 -13.31 11.85
C ASP A 140 -1.68 -12.89 13.31
N LYS A 141 -0.56 -12.23 13.61
CA LYS A 141 -0.24 -11.76 14.96
C LYS A 141 -1.09 -10.55 15.34
N SER A 142 -1.38 -9.69 14.38
CA SER A 142 -2.27 -8.55 14.55
C SER A 142 -3.68 -9.03 14.91
N ALA A 143 -4.23 -10.03 14.20
CA ALA A 143 -5.53 -10.64 14.47
C ALA A 143 -5.66 -11.15 15.91
N LEU A 144 -4.61 -11.80 16.43
CA LEU A 144 -4.59 -12.26 17.83
C LEU A 144 -4.67 -11.10 18.83
N CYS A 145 -4.01 -9.96 18.52
CA CYS A 145 -4.05 -8.77 19.36
C CYS A 145 -5.42 -8.09 19.30
N TYR A 146 -6.02 -7.91 18.11
CA TYR A 146 -7.38 -7.37 18.00
C TYR A 146 -8.40 -8.25 18.71
N ASN A 147 -8.29 -9.59 18.61
CA ASN A 147 -9.14 -10.50 19.36
C ASN A 147 -8.98 -10.35 20.88
N ALA A 148 -7.76 -10.11 21.35
CA ALA A 148 -7.51 -9.90 22.78
C ALA A 148 -8.06 -8.55 23.27
N ALA A 149 -7.99 -7.49 22.45
CA ALA A 149 -8.58 -6.19 22.77
C ALA A 149 -10.12 -6.25 22.76
N LEU A 150 -10.73 -6.95 21.80
CA LEU A 150 -12.19 -7.16 21.71
C LEU A 150 -12.74 -8.04 22.84
N LYS A 151 -11.92 -8.86 23.51
CA LYS A 151 -12.34 -9.54 24.76
C LYS A 151 -12.51 -8.58 25.92
N ILE A 152 -11.82 -7.45 25.91
CA ILE A 152 -11.94 -6.39 26.94
C ILE A 152 -13.13 -5.50 26.62
N ASP A 153 -13.29 -5.14 25.37
CA ASP A 153 -14.41 -4.31 24.89
C ASP A 153 -14.96 -4.88 23.58
N PRO A 154 -15.99 -5.74 23.65
CA PRO A 154 -16.55 -6.41 22.47
C PRO A 154 -17.26 -5.48 21.48
N ASN A 155 -17.63 -4.28 21.91
CA ASN A 155 -18.42 -3.32 21.13
C ASN A 155 -17.58 -2.11 20.67
N ASP A 156 -16.26 -2.20 20.76
CA ASP A 156 -15.38 -1.16 20.25
C ASP A 156 -15.39 -1.16 18.70
N VAL A 157 -16.02 -0.16 18.12
CA VAL A 157 -16.22 -0.01 16.68
C VAL A 157 -14.89 0.07 15.93
N TYR A 158 -13.90 0.80 16.48
CA TYR A 158 -12.57 0.89 15.90
C TYR A 158 -11.90 -0.49 15.80
N LEU A 159 -11.95 -1.27 16.89
CA LEU A 159 -11.36 -2.60 16.94
C LEU A 159 -12.05 -3.58 16.00
N LEU A 160 -13.38 -3.51 15.91
CA LEU A 160 -14.15 -4.33 14.98
C LEU A 160 -13.78 -4.01 13.53
N ASN A 161 -13.73 -2.72 13.16
CA ASN A 161 -13.32 -2.31 11.82
C ASN A 161 -11.89 -2.75 11.52
N LYS A 162 -10.92 -2.46 12.38
CA LYS A 162 -9.51 -2.84 12.20
C LYS A 162 -9.30 -4.36 12.14
N LYS A 163 -10.09 -5.12 12.89
CA LYS A 163 -10.08 -6.58 12.78
C LYS A 163 -10.62 -7.03 11.42
N GLY A 164 -11.68 -6.39 10.92
CA GLY A 164 -12.21 -6.62 9.58
C GLY A 164 -11.15 -6.36 8.50
N ASP A 165 -10.48 -5.20 8.56
CA ASP A 165 -9.39 -4.85 7.64
C ASP A 165 -8.26 -5.91 7.68
N ASN A 166 -7.91 -6.36 8.88
CA ASN A 166 -6.89 -7.38 9.06
C ASN A 166 -7.27 -8.73 8.47
N LEU A 167 -8.53 -9.13 8.64
CA LEU A 167 -9.08 -10.38 8.08
C LEU A 167 -9.14 -10.31 6.55
N SER A 168 -9.51 -9.15 5.99
CA SER A 168 -9.49 -8.93 4.53
C SER A 168 -8.08 -9.06 3.95
N ARG A 169 -7.03 -8.62 4.68
CA ARG A 169 -5.63 -8.84 4.26
C ARG A 169 -5.16 -10.29 4.35
N LEU A 170 -5.92 -11.14 5.02
CA LEU A 170 -5.71 -12.60 5.12
C LEU A 170 -6.65 -13.39 4.20
N ASP A 171 -7.35 -12.73 3.28
CA ASP A 171 -8.35 -13.28 2.38
C ASP A 171 -9.51 -13.99 3.10
N ARG A 172 -9.77 -13.64 4.38
CA ARG A 172 -10.84 -14.15 5.22
C ARG A 172 -12.05 -13.22 5.17
N PHE A 173 -12.60 -13.03 3.97
CA PHE A 173 -13.61 -12.01 3.68
C PHE A 173 -14.89 -12.19 4.46
N ASP A 174 -15.42 -13.40 4.59
CA ASP A 174 -16.66 -13.66 5.34
C ASP A 174 -16.55 -13.23 6.80
N GLU A 175 -15.42 -13.53 7.44
CA GLU A 175 -15.18 -13.13 8.82
C GLU A 175 -14.92 -11.61 8.95
N ALA A 176 -14.36 -10.98 7.93
CA ALA A 176 -14.22 -9.53 7.86
C ALA A 176 -15.60 -8.86 7.78
N ILE A 177 -16.48 -9.34 6.91
CA ILE A 177 -17.85 -8.86 6.75
C ILE A 177 -18.62 -8.98 8.08
N GLU A 178 -18.50 -10.11 8.80
CA GLU A 178 -19.10 -10.23 10.13
C GLU A 178 -18.59 -9.18 11.13
N CYS A 179 -17.31 -8.80 11.04
CA CYS A 179 -16.76 -7.75 11.90
C CYS A 179 -17.32 -6.38 11.55
N TYR A 180 -17.42 -6.06 10.27
CA TYR A 180 -18.02 -4.82 9.78
C TYR A 180 -19.51 -4.75 10.13
N ASP A 181 -20.26 -5.85 9.99
CA ASP A 181 -21.67 -5.92 10.39
C ASP A 181 -21.89 -5.64 11.88
N LYS A 182 -20.99 -6.15 12.73
CA LYS A 182 -21.03 -5.85 14.16
C LYS A 182 -20.74 -4.38 14.44
N ALA A 183 -19.78 -3.81 13.74
CA ALA A 183 -19.44 -2.40 13.85
C ALA A 183 -20.59 -1.48 13.38
N LEU A 184 -21.21 -1.79 12.25
CA LEU A 184 -22.34 -1.06 11.67
C LEU A 184 -23.63 -1.18 12.50
N LYS A 185 -23.82 -2.26 13.27
CA LYS A 185 -24.91 -2.34 14.24
C LYS A 185 -24.80 -1.31 15.37
N ILE A 186 -23.59 -0.80 15.62
CA ILE A 186 -23.30 0.17 16.67
C ILE A 186 -23.26 1.59 16.06
N GLU A 187 -22.56 1.76 14.94
CA GLU A 187 -22.42 3.00 14.18
C GLU A 187 -22.91 2.78 12.74
N GLY A 188 -24.23 2.84 12.53
CA GLY A 188 -24.86 2.51 11.26
C GLY A 188 -24.56 3.47 10.11
N ASP A 189 -24.13 4.67 10.41
CA ASP A 189 -23.80 5.75 9.46
C ASP A 189 -22.31 5.95 9.21
N ASN A 190 -21.46 5.00 9.61
CA ASN A 190 -20.04 5.09 9.41
C ASN A 190 -19.64 4.71 7.97
N GLU A 191 -19.37 5.72 7.14
CA GLU A 191 -19.05 5.56 5.71
C GLU A 191 -17.82 4.68 5.45
N TYR A 192 -16.80 4.76 6.32
CA TYR A 192 -15.57 3.97 6.15
C TYR A 192 -15.81 2.48 6.35
N ILE A 193 -16.65 2.12 7.33
CA ILE A 193 -16.98 0.72 7.60
C ILE A 193 -17.84 0.15 6.48
N TRP A 194 -18.81 0.91 5.98
CA TRP A 194 -19.62 0.52 4.82
C TRP A 194 -18.74 0.30 3.58
N ASN A 195 -17.79 1.21 3.32
CA ASN A 195 -16.85 1.08 2.20
C ASN A 195 -15.96 -0.16 2.32
N ASN A 196 -15.38 -0.39 3.51
CA ASN A 196 -14.55 -1.57 3.75
C ASN A 196 -15.35 -2.87 3.60
N LYS A 197 -16.62 -2.87 4.05
CA LYS A 197 -17.54 -3.98 3.85
C LYS A 197 -17.80 -4.21 2.36
N ALA A 198 -18.05 -3.16 1.57
CA ALA A 198 -18.27 -3.26 0.14
C ALA A 198 -17.05 -3.89 -0.58
N ILE A 199 -15.83 -3.43 -0.24
CA ILE A 199 -14.60 -3.98 -0.80
C ILE A 199 -14.41 -5.46 -0.40
N ALA A 200 -14.70 -5.83 0.84
CA ALA A 200 -14.61 -7.22 1.27
C ALA A 200 -15.63 -8.12 0.55
N MET A 201 -16.84 -7.63 0.34
CA MET A 201 -17.88 -8.33 -0.44
C MET A 201 -17.48 -8.49 -1.91
N LEU A 202 -16.92 -7.44 -2.52
CA LEU A 202 -16.39 -7.49 -3.87
C LEU A 202 -15.31 -8.58 -4.01
N ASN A 203 -14.34 -8.59 -3.09
CA ASN A 203 -13.26 -9.57 -3.12
C ASN A 203 -13.69 -11.00 -2.82
N SER A 204 -14.82 -11.19 -2.12
CA SER A 204 -15.42 -12.50 -1.89
C SER A 204 -16.32 -12.97 -3.05
N GLY A 205 -16.52 -12.14 -4.08
CA GLY A 205 -17.38 -12.43 -5.23
C GLY A 205 -18.85 -12.12 -5.01
N ASN A 206 -19.23 -11.48 -3.90
CA ASN A 206 -20.60 -11.07 -3.60
C ASN A 206 -20.84 -9.66 -4.17
N ILE A 207 -20.96 -9.57 -5.50
CA ILE A 207 -20.90 -8.29 -6.22
C ILE A 207 -22.16 -7.42 -5.97
N GLU A 208 -23.34 -8.02 -6.00
CA GLU A 208 -24.62 -7.33 -5.76
C GLU A 208 -24.68 -6.76 -4.34
N GLU A 209 -24.26 -7.55 -3.35
CA GLU A 209 -24.22 -7.11 -1.94
C GLU A 209 -23.14 -6.03 -1.73
N ALA A 210 -22.06 -6.05 -2.50
CA ALA A 210 -21.06 -4.98 -2.49
C ALA A 210 -21.65 -3.65 -2.98
N LEU A 211 -22.52 -3.70 -4.00
CA LEU A 211 -23.23 -2.52 -4.47
C LEU A 211 -24.17 -1.96 -3.39
N GLU A 212 -24.95 -2.82 -2.72
CA GLU A 212 -25.81 -2.41 -1.60
C GLU A 212 -25.01 -1.78 -0.45
N ALA A 213 -23.84 -2.36 -0.12
CA ALA A 213 -22.95 -1.81 0.91
C ALA A 213 -22.40 -0.44 0.51
N SER A 214 -22.10 -0.22 -0.78
CA SER A 214 -21.70 1.08 -1.29
C SER A 214 -22.82 2.14 -1.17
N ASP A 215 -24.09 1.75 -1.32
CA ASP A 215 -25.22 2.62 -1.06
C ASP A 215 -25.28 3.05 0.41
N GLY A 216 -25.00 2.13 1.34
CA GLY A 216 -24.88 2.45 2.76
C GLY A 216 -23.82 3.52 3.04
N ALA A 217 -22.66 3.41 2.41
CA ALA A 217 -21.59 4.40 2.53
C ALA A 217 -21.98 5.77 1.94
N LEU A 218 -22.62 5.80 0.78
CA LEU A 218 -23.06 7.03 0.12
C LEU A 218 -24.24 7.70 0.80
N ASN A 219 -25.07 6.95 1.52
CA ASN A 219 -26.12 7.52 2.37
C ASN A 219 -25.51 8.33 3.53
N ALA A 220 -24.37 7.89 4.07
CA ALA A 220 -23.65 8.60 5.10
C ALA A 220 -22.88 9.81 4.53
N ASN A 221 -22.21 9.63 3.39
CA ASN A 221 -21.47 10.69 2.70
C ASN A 221 -21.62 10.59 1.17
N PRO A 222 -22.59 11.32 0.57
CA PRO A 222 -22.93 11.23 -0.86
C PRO A 222 -21.80 11.60 -1.83
N ASN A 223 -20.77 12.29 -1.35
CA ASN A 223 -19.67 12.80 -2.17
C ASN A 223 -18.30 12.23 -1.79
N ASN A 224 -18.27 11.12 -1.06
CA ASN A 224 -17.01 10.47 -0.75
C ASN A 224 -16.37 9.91 -2.04
N PRO A 225 -15.21 10.45 -2.48
CA PRO A 225 -14.63 10.08 -3.76
C PRO A 225 -14.15 8.62 -3.79
N VAL A 226 -13.70 8.09 -2.66
CA VAL A 226 -13.23 6.70 -2.57
C VAL A 226 -14.40 5.75 -2.76
N VAL A 227 -15.54 6.02 -2.11
CA VAL A 227 -16.75 5.19 -2.23
C VAL A 227 -17.33 5.26 -3.64
N LEU A 228 -17.38 6.46 -4.23
CA LEU A 228 -17.84 6.64 -5.61
C LEU A 228 -16.97 5.86 -6.59
N TYR A 229 -15.65 5.90 -6.45
CA TYR A 229 -14.73 5.15 -7.30
C TYR A 229 -15.01 3.64 -7.24
N TRP A 230 -15.07 3.06 -6.04
CA TRP A 230 -15.36 1.63 -5.88
C TRP A 230 -16.76 1.26 -6.36
N ARG A 231 -17.73 2.15 -6.17
CA ARG A 231 -19.08 1.95 -6.72
C ARG A 231 -19.08 1.90 -8.24
N GLY A 232 -18.38 2.84 -8.90
CA GLY A 232 -18.21 2.82 -10.36
C GLY A 232 -17.61 1.50 -10.82
N PHE A 233 -16.56 1.03 -10.16
CA PHE A 233 -15.90 -0.25 -10.46
C PHE A 233 -16.83 -1.47 -10.25
N ILE A 234 -17.65 -1.49 -9.19
CA ILE A 234 -18.64 -2.54 -8.99
C ILE A 234 -19.68 -2.55 -10.11
N LEU A 235 -20.13 -1.37 -10.54
CA LEU A 235 -21.09 -1.23 -11.63
C LEU A 235 -20.52 -1.67 -12.97
N GLU A 236 -19.22 -1.44 -13.24
CA GLU A 236 -18.52 -2.01 -14.41
C GLU A 236 -18.57 -3.54 -14.40
N ILE A 237 -18.24 -4.18 -13.26
CA ILE A 237 -18.28 -5.65 -13.12
C ILE A 237 -19.70 -6.19 -13.37
N LEU A 238 -20.71 -5.45 -12.94
CA LEU A 238 -22.13 -5.80 -13.19
C LEU A 238 -22.59 -5.48 -14.62
N ALA A 239 -21.72 -4.94 -15.48
CA ALA A 239 -22.03 -4.43 -16.81
C ALA A 239 -23.16 -3.37 -16.82
N GLU A 240 -23.34 -2.64 -15.70
CA GLU A 240 -24.25 -1.51 -15.59
C GLU A 240 -23.56 -0.20 -16.03
N PHE A 241 -23.07 -0.17 -17.28
CA PHE A 241 -22.18 0.83 -17.81
C PHE A 241 -22.72 2.26 -17.75
N ASP A 242 -24.01 2.47 -18.04
CA ASP A 242 -24.62 3.80 -17.94
C ASP A 242 -24.50 4.38 -16.53
N LYS A 243 -24.77 3.55 -15.52
CA LYS A 243 -24.66 3.97 -14.11
C LYS A 243 -23.21 4.17 -13.67
N ALA A 244 -22.29 3.32 -14.16
CA ALA A 244 -20.86 3.48 -13.90
C ALA A 244 -20.36 4.82 -14.44
N LEU A 245 -20.75 5.16 -15.67
CA LEU A 245 -20.41 6.43 -16.31
C LEU A 245 -20.93 7.63 -15.52
N GLU A 246 -22.20 7.61 -15.07
CA GLU A 246 -22.77 8.66 -14.21
C GLU A 246 -21.95 8.85 -12.92
N VAL A 247 -21.48 7.76 -12.31
CA VAL A 247 -20.67 7.82 -11.10
C VAL A 247 -19.30 8.41 -11.35
N TYR A 248 -18.63 8.03 -12.45
CA TYR A 248 -17.33 8.60 -12.80
C TYR A 248 -17.44 10.06 -13.24
N ASP A 249 -18.47 10.43 -13.99
CA ASP A 249 -18.75 11.83 -14.34
C ASP A 249 -18.99 12.67 -13.06
N LYS A 250 -19.72 12.15 -12.09
CA LYS A 250 -19.86 12.80 -10.77
C LYS A 250 -18.51 12.92 -10.06
N LEU A 251 -17.68 11.90 -10.07
CA LEU A 251 -16.36 11.94 -9.47
C LEU A 251 -15.49 13.03 -10.09
N ILE A 252 -15.47 13.14 -11.41
CA ILE A 252 -14.74 14.17 -12.16
C ILE A 252 -15.24 15.58 -11.80
N THR A 253 -16.54 15.75 -11.54
CA THR A 253 -17.04 17.05 -11.06
C THR A 253 -16.56 17.42 -9.64
N ILE A 254 -16.18 16.42 -8.82
CA ILE A 254 -15.66 16.64 -7.46
C ILE A 254 -14.15 16.86 -7.50
N ASP A 255 -13.43 16.04 -8.25
CA ASP A 255 -11.97 16.10 -8.43
C ASP A 255 -11.61 15.58 -9.82
N ASP A 256 -11.21 16.47 -10.72
CA ASP A 256 -10.80 16.15 -12.08
C ASP A 256 -9.30 15.84 -12.23
N SER A 257 -8.55 15.85 -11.11
CA SER A 257 -7.10 15.68 -11.10
C SER A 257 -6.63 14.22 -10.96
N ASN A 258 -7.55 13.27 -10.75
CA ASN A 258 -7.21 11.85 -10.56
C ASN A 258 -7.19 11.10 -11.90
N PRO A 259 -6.01 10.67 -12.41
CA PRO A 259 -5.90 9.95 -13.69
C PRO A 259 -6.61 8.59 -13.67
N GLU A 260 -6.71 7.92 -12.51
CA GLU A 260 -7.40 6.62 -12.40
C GLU A 260 -8.88 6.73 -12.76
N VAL A 261 -9.54 7.82 -12.35
CA VAL A 261 -10.96 8.06 -12.63
C VAL A 261 -11.19 8.27 -14.13
N TRP A 262 -10.33 9.07 -14.77
CA TRP A 262 -10.40 9.29 -16.21
C TRP A 262 -10.15 7.99 -17.00
N ASN A 263 -9.17 7.19 -16.58
CA ASN A 263 -8.91 5.89 -17.19
C ASN A 263 -10.09 4.93 -17.04
N ALA A 264 -10.70 4.85 -15.85
CA ALA A 264 -11.88 4.04 -15.60
C ALA A 264 -13.08 4.50 -16.44
N ARG A 265 -13.30 5.82 -16.54
CA ARG A 265 -14.31 6.37 -17.45
C ARG A 265 -14.09 5.96 -18.89
N GLY A 266 -12.84 6.01 -19.36
CA GLY A 266 -12.47 5.56 -20.69
C GLY A 266 -12.77 4.07 -20.93
N ASN A 267 -12.50 3.22 -19.93
CA ASN A 267 -12.81 1.79 -20.00
C ASN A 267 -14.32 1.57 -20.20
N VAL A 268 -15.15 2.21 -19.37
CA VAL A 268 -16.62 2.11 -19.48
C VAL A 268 -17.10 2.56 -20.85
N LEU A 269 -16.56 3.65 -21.38
CA LEU A 269 -16.92 4.15 -22.71
C LEU A 269 -16.50 3.20 -23.84
N THR A 270 -15.37 2.51 -23.68
CA THR A 270 -14.95 1.46 -24.62
C THR A 270 -15.92 0.29 -24.58
N ASP A 271 -16.30 -0.18 -23.38
CA ASP A 271 -17.28 -1.27 -23.22
C ASP A 271 -18.68 -0.90 -23.72
N MET A 272 -19.01 0.40 -23.76
CA MET A 272 -20.24 0.95 -24.38
C MET A 272 -20.13 1.17 -25.90
N GLU A 273 -19.06 0.74 -26.55
CA GLU A 273 -18.79 0.96 -27.98
C GLU A 273 -18.77 2.46 -28.34
N ARG A 274 -18.22 3.32 -27.47
CA ARG A 274 -18.06 4.78 -27.65
C ARG A 274 -16.58 5.17 -27.68
N PRO A 275 -15.80 4.65 -28.63
CA PRO A 275 -14.34 4.77 -28.62
C PRO A 275 -13.83 6.21 -28.75
N GLU A 276 -14.54 7.10 -29.46
CA GLU A 276 -14.12 8.51 -29.60
C GLU A 276 -14.13 9.23 -28.23
N GLU A 277 -15.18 9.01 -27.43
CA GLU A 277 -15.26 9.61 -26.07
C GLU A 277 -14.30 8.93 -25.10
N ALA A 278 -14.04 7.64 -25.30
CA ALA A 278 -13.02 6.91 -24.53
C ALA A 278 -11.63 7.51 -24.77
N LEU A 279 -11.28 7.86 -26.03
CA LEU A 279 -10.00 8.51 -26.36
C LEU A 279 -9.82 9.82 -25.59
N GLU A 280 -10.86 10.68 -25.53
CA GLU A 280 -10.80 11.93 -24.76
C GLU A 280 -10.49 11.66 -23.27
N SER A 281 -11.08 10.60 -22.72
CA SER A 281 -10.85 10.21 -21.31
C SER A 281 -9.43 9.68 -21.09
N TYR A 282 -8.92 8.83 -21.99
CA TYR A 282 -7.55 8.33 -21.90
C TYR A 282 -6.51 9.45 -22.09
N ASP A 283 -6.76 10.38 -23.04
CA ASP A 283 -5.89 11.53 -23.22
C ASP A 283 -5.81 12.37 -21.95
N LYS A 284 -6.96 12.55 -21.26
CA LYS A 284 -7.00 13.27 -20.01
C LYS A 284 -6.27 12.54 -18.87
N ALA A 285 -6.42 11.22 -18.80
CA ALA A 285 -5.68 10.40 -17.86
C ALA A 285 -4.16 10.55 -18.06
N LEU A 286 -3.71 10.48 -19.32
CA LEU A 286 -2.28 10.61 -19.69
C LEU A 286 -1.72 12.00 -19.40
N GLU A 287 -2.52 13.08 -19.62
CA GLU A 287 -2.11 14.44 -19.22
C GLU A 287 -1.87 14.59 -17.72
N LEU A 288 -2.60 13.84 -16.89
CA LEU A 288 -2.55 13.91 -15.44
C LEU A 288 -1.54 12.93 -14.83
N CYS A 289 -1.11 11.91 -15.56
CA CYS A 289 -0.10 10.96 -15.09
C CYS A 289 1.25 11.65 -14.85
N LEU A 290 1.92 11.23 -13.79
CA LEU A 290 3.33 11.50 -13.61
C LEU A 290 4.11 10.55 -14.55
N GLU A 291 5.20 11.03 -15.13
CA GLU A 291 6.05 10.24 -16.02
C GLU A 291 6.40 8.87 -15.36
N ASP A 292 6.41 7.81 -16.17
CA ASP A 292 6.76 6.43 -15.80
C ASP A 292 5.80 5.74 -14.79
N SER A 293 4.51 6.06 -14.80
CA SER A 293 3.54 5.42 -13.92
C SER A 293 2.92 4.14 -14.53
N GLU A 294 2.51 3.19 -13.67
CA GLU A 294 1.74 1.99 -14.09
C GLU A 294 0.41 2.37 -14.75
N ILE A 295 -0.19 3.48 -14.30
CA ILE A 295 -1.42 4.03 -14.89
C ILE A 295 -1.15 4.50 -16.32
N ASP A 296 0.00 5.12 -16.56
CA ASP A 296 0.41 5.57 -17.89
C ASP A 296 0.49 4.40 -18.89
N ALA A 297 1.18 3.33 -18.54
CA ALA A 297 1.28 2.14 -19.40
C ALA A 297 -0.09 1.51 -19.68
N THR A 298 -0.96 1.43 -18.68
CA THR A 298 -2.30 0.88 -18.83
C THR A 298 -3.18 1.78 -19.68
N ALA A 299 -3.15 3.10 -19.47
CA ALA A 299 -3.92 4.07 -20.26
C ALA A 299 -3.47 4.09 -21.72
N GLN A 300 -2.16 4.04 -21.99
CA GLN A 300 -1.61 3.92 -23.34
C GLN A 300 -2.14 2.65 -24.05
N ASN A 301 -2.08 1.50 -23.40
CA ASN A 301 -2.58 0.26 -23.97
C ASN A 301 -4.09 0.33 -24.23
N ARG A 302 -4.90 0.87 -23.30
CA ARG A 302 -6.34 1.02 -23.47
C ARG A 302 -6.69 2.00 -24.60
N LYS A 303 -5.97 3.13 -24.69
CA LYS A 303 -6.08 4.06 -25.80
C LYS A 303 -5.76 3.38 -27.13
N GLY A 304 -4.73 2.54 -27.17
CA GLY A 304 -4.39 1.72 -28.34
C GLY A 304 -5.53 0.80 -28.77
N ASN A 305 -6.22 0.15 -27.82
CA ASN A 305 -7.38 -0.69 -28.13
C ASN A 305 -8.53 0.14 -28.72
N ALA A 306 -8.86 1.29 -28.14
CA ALA A 306 -9.90 2.17 -28.68
C ALA A 306 -9.55 2.70 -30.10
N LEU A 307 -8.29 2.97 -30.37
CA LEU A 307 -7.81 3.35 -31.70
C LEU A 307 -7.88 2.18 -32.71
N LEU A 308 -7.62 0.95 -32.24
CA LEU A 308 -7.81 -0.26 -33.05
C LEU A 308 -9.28 -0.42 -33.46
N ASP A 309 -10.22 -0.23 -32.52
CA ASP A 309 -11.66 -0.31 -32.79
C ASP A 309 -12.12 0.74 -33.85
N LEU A 310 -11.44 1.89 -33.88
CA LEU A 310 -11.65 2.95 -34.87
C LEU A 310 -10.91 2.72 -36.20
N GLY A 311 -10.12 1.65 -36.31
CA GLY A 311 -9.29 1.39 -37.48
C GLY A 311 -8.10 2.35 -37.65
N ARG A 312 -7.71 3.05 -36.59
CA ARG A 312 -6.57 3.98 -36.54
C ARG A 312 -5.29 3.23 -36.15
N PHE A 313 -4.90 2.28 -37.00
CA PHE A 313 -3.90 1.25 -36.69
C PHE A 313 -2.52 1.80 -36.34
N GLU A 314 -2.03 2.80 -37.12
CA GLU A 314 -0.69 3.36 -36.86
C GLU A 314 -0.62 4.10 -35.51
N GLU A 315 -1.68 4.81 -35.16
CA GLU A 315 -1.78 5.50 -33.89
C GLU A 315 -1.91 4.50 -32.73
N ALA A 316 -2.61 3.39 -32.94
CA ALA A 316 -2.68 2.30 -31.97
C ALA A 316 -1.29 1.68 -31.71
N ILE A 317 -0.50 1.45 -32.77
CA ILE A 317 0.87 0.95 -32.65
C ILE A 317 1.73 1.89 -31.83
N GLU A 318 1.63 3.20 -32.02
CA GLU A 318 2.38 4.20 -31.24
C GLU A 318 2.02 4.12 -29.74
N CYS A 319 0.73 4.01 -29.43
CA CYS A 319 0.27 3.85 -28.05
C CYS A 319 0.80 2.55 -27.41
N TYR A 320 0.76 1.43 -28.15
CA TYR A 320 1.32 0.18 -27.62
C TYR A 320 2.85 0.25 -27.48
N ASP A 321 3.56 0.96 -28.36
CA ASP A 321 4.99 1.16 -28.20
C ASP A 321 5.32 1.92 -26.93
N ASN A 322 4.59 2.99 -26.62
CA ASN A 322 4.73 3.72 -25.36
C ASN A 322 4.45 2.81 -24.16
N ALA A 323 3.38 2.00 -24.19
CA ALA A 323 3.08 1.04 -23.13
C ALA A 323 4.18 -0.02 -22.94
N ILE A 324 4.73 -0.55 -24.04
CA ILE A 324 5.82 -1.53 -24.03
C ILE A 324 7.14 -0.91 -23.53
N GLU A 325 7.40 0.37 -23.82
CA GLU A 325 8.59 1.06 -23.30
C GLU A 325 8.54 1.14 -21.77
N LEU A 326 7.37 1.43 -21.21
CA LEU A 326 7.15 1.47 -19.76
C LEU A 326 7.21 0.07 -19.14
N GLU A 327 6.56 -0.93 -19.77
CA GLU A 327 6.52 -2.30 -19.28
C GLU A 327 6.93 -3.34 -20.35
N PRO A 328 8.24 -3.52 -20.61
CA PRO A 328 8.72 -4.34 -21.74
C PRO A 328 8.40 -5.83 -21.67
N LYS A 329 7.98 -6.33 -20.49
CA LYS A 329 7.64 -7.74 -20.27
C LYS A 329 6.13 -7.99 -20.15
N ASN A 330 5.31 -6.98 -20.31
CA ASN A 330 3.87 -7.15 -20.28
C ASN A 330 3.41 -7.85 -21.56
N THR A 331 2.97 -9.10 -21.41
CA THR A 331 2.59 -9.94 -22.55
C THR A 331 1.34 -9.43 -23.25
N SER A 332 0.42 -8.78 -22.55
CA SER A 332 -0.80 -8.23 -23.13
C SER A 332 -0.50 -7.09 -24.11
N PHE A 333 0.43 -6.20 -23.77
CA PHE A 333 0.80 -5.09 -24.64
C PHE A 333 1.49 -5.58 -25.92
N LEU A 334 2.36 -6.58 -25.80
CA LEU A 334 3.01 -7.21 -26.95
C LEU A 334 2.00 -7.94 -27.85
N LEU A 335 1.01 -8.64 -27.26
CA LEU A 335 -0.05 -9.30 -28.00
C LEU A 335 -0.90 -8.30 -28.78
N ASN A 336 -1.39 -7.25 -28.09
CA ASN A 336 -2.25 -6.24 -28.72
C ASN A 336 -1.55 -5.56 -29.91
N LYS A 337 -0.29 -5.17 -29.76
CA LYS A 337 0.50 -4.65 -30.89
C LYS A 337 0.64 -5.66 -32.02
N GLY A 338 0.89 -6.94 -31.67
CA GLY A 338 1.01 -8.02 -32.67
C GLY A 338 -0.27 -8.18 -33.48
N VAL A 339 -1.44 -8.12 -32.84
CA VAL A 339 -2.74 -8.19 -33.51
C VAL A 339 -2.91 -7.04 -34.52
N VAL A 340 -2.61 -5.80 -34.12
CA VAL A 340 -2.71 -4.65 -35.03
C VAL A 340 -1.75 -4.77 -36.22
N LEU A 341 -0.57 -5.32 -36.02
CA LEU A 341 0.37 -5.56 -37.13
C LEU A 341 -0.15 -6.63 -38.10
N MET A 342 -0.91 -7.62 -37.60
CA MET A 342 -1.59 -8.59 -38.50
C MET A 342 -2.70 -7.92 -39.34
N GLU A 343 -3.48 -7.01 -38.74
CA GLU A 343 -4.50 -6.22 -39.48
C GLU A 343 -3.89 -5.37 -40.63
N LEU A 344 -2.61 -5.04 -40.51
CA LEU A 344 -1.83 -4.30 -41.50
C LEU A 344 -1.02 -5.21 -42.43
N ASP A 345 -1.27 -6.53 -42.43
CA ASP A 345 -0.50 -7.55 -43.18
C ASP A 345 1.01 -7.55 -42.87
N ARG A 346 1.44 -7.00 -41.71
CA ARG A 346 2.83 -6.94 -41.27
C ARG A 346 3.20 -8.20 -40.44
N PHE A 347 2.91 -9.38 -41.03
CA PHE A 347 3.01 -10.69 -40.35
C PHE A 347 4.40 -10.99 -39.78
N ALA A 348 5.47 -10.60 -40.48
CA ALA A 348 6.83 -10.82 -40.02
C ALA A 348 7.17 -10.06 -38.71
N GLU A 349 6.63 -8.86 -38.56
CA GLU A 349 6.82 -8.07 -37.32
C GLU A 349 5.94 -8.59 -36.20
N ALA A 350 4.72 -9.00 -36.47
CA ALA A 350 3.82 -9.63 -35.53
C ALA A 350 4.39 -10.93 -34.96
N GLU A 351 4.98 -11.79 -35.83
CA GLU A 351 5.63 -13.06 -35.45
C GLU A 351 6.73 -12.85 -34.39
N ILE A 352 7.53 -11.79 -34.56
CA ILE A 352 8.59 -11.42 -33.62
C ILE A 352 8.01 -11.11 -32.25
N LEU A 353 6.88 -10.38 -32.19
CA LEU A 353 6.22 -10.04 -30.93
C LEU A 353 5.63 -11.28 -30.25
N PHE A 354 4.93 -12.14 -30.95
CA PHE A 354 4.38 -13.37 -30.41
C PHE A 354 5.50 -14.33 -29.96
N THR A 355 6.64 -14.34 -30.63
CA THR A 355 7.82 -15.07 -30.17
C THR A 355 8.35 -14.51 -28.86
N LYS A 356 8.37 -13.18 -28.66
CA LYS A 356 8.72 -12.56 -27.39
C LYS A 356 7.73 -12.93 -26.28
N VAL A 357 6.42 -12.91 -26.57
CA VAL A 357 5.39 -13.33 -25.62
C VAL A 357 5.65 -14.76 -25.14
N LEU A 358 5.89 -15.69 -26.07
CA LEU A 358 6.18 -17.10 -25.76
C LEU A 358 7.52 -17.30 -25.03
N ALA A 359 8.46 -16.39 -25.18
CA ALA A 359 9.70 -16.41 -24.40
C ALA A 359 9.48 -15.97 -22.94
N ILE A 360 8.49 -15.12 -22.67
CA ILE A 360 8.11 -14.65 -21.33
C ILE A 360 7.15 -15.66 -20.69
N ASP A 361 6.12 -16.06 -21.41
CA ASP A 361 5.09 -17.02 -21.01
C ASP A 361 4.96 -18.13 -22.05
N PRO A 362 5.67 -19.26 -21.90
CA PRO A 362 5.59 -20.41 -22.82
C PRO A 362 4.21 -21.07 -22.87
N SER A 363 3.34 -20.82 -21.92
CA SER A 363 2.00 -21.41 -21.83
C SER A 363 0.92 -20.57 -22.51
N ASN A 364 1.26 -19.41 -23.07
CA ASN A 364 0.32 -18.51 -23.74
C ASN A 364 -0.18 -19.12 -25.05
N ASP A 365 -1.39 -19.64 -25.03
CA ASP A 365 -1.99 -20.33 -26.19
C ASP A 365 -2.36 -19.34 -27.31
N ASP A 366 -2.82 -18.12 -26.98
CA ASP A 366 -3.17 -17.09 -27.97
C ASP A 366 -1.94 -16.70 -28.79
N ALA A 367 -0.82 -16.42 -28.12
CA ALA A 367 0.43 -16.10 -28.81
C ALA A 367 0.91 -17.25 -29.72
N ARG A 368 0.66 -18.49 -29.33
CA ARG A 368 1.03 -19.68 -30.13
C ARG A 368 0.17 -19.76 -31.40
N VAL A 369 -1.14 -19.57 -31.27
CA VAL A 369 -2.08 -19.58 -32.40
C VAL A 369 -1.79 -18.44 -33.37
N LEU A 370 -1.70 -17.21 -32.86
CA LEU A 370 -1.45 -16.03 -33.69
C LEU A 370 -0.09 -16.09 -34.40
N LYS A 371 0.94 -16.63 -33.73
CA LYS A 371 2.24 -16.86 -34.38
C LYS A 371 2.15 -17.85 -35.53
N MET A 372 1.38 -18.94 -35.39
CA MET A 372 1.20 -19.92 -36.48
C MET A 372 0.47 -19.28 -37.65
N GLU A 373 -0.56 -18.49 -37.39
CA GLU A 373 -1.30 -17.74 -38.40
C GLU A 373 -0.39 -16.75 -39.16
N CYS A 374 0.51 -16.06 -38.48
CA CYS A 374 1.50 -15.21 -39.14
C CYS A 374 2.39 -16.01 -40.10
N LEU A 375 2.86 -17.19 -39.69
CA LEU A 375 3.72 -18.05 -40.48
C LEU A 375 3.01 -18.63 -41.73
N GLU A 376 1.70 -18.83 -41.65
CA GLU A 376 0.89 -19.30 -42.79
C GLU A 376 0.64 -18.18 -43.83
N ASN A 377 0.67 -16.90 -43.41
CA ASN A 377 0.41 -15.76 -44.24
C ASN A 377 1.69 -15.03 -44.76
N MET A 378 2.88 -15.49 -44.37
CA MET A 378 4.18 -15.04 -44.91
C MET A 378 4.59 -15.86 -46.14
#